data_8d60bcaaff37ff9aa75fe7c4aa97872a
#
_entry.id   8d60bcaaff37ff9aa75fe7c4aa97872a
#
_cell.length_a   1.000
_cell.length_b   1.000
_cell.length_c   1.000
_cell.angle_alpha   90.00
_cell.angle_beta   90.00
_cell.angle_gamma   90.00
#
_symmetry.space_group_name_H-M   'P 1'
#
loop_
_entity.id
_entity.type
_entity.pdbx_description
1 polymer ?
#
loop_
_entity_poly.entity_id
_entity_poly.type
_entity_poly.pdbx_seq_one_letter_code
_entity_poly.pdbx_strand_id
1 'polypeptide(L)'
;MLPCPYTMATDATQQVWDSVVALNSTITDHVASVVPKSLHDISGMQVVFTVLALAVSLLAMEQVVYRVKKGGLPGPAWTIPLIGKFADSLHPSLEKYQEAWNSGSLSATSVFNIFIVIASSTEYTRKILNSPMHAEPCLVASAKKVLCHDNWVFLNGKAHVDYRKGLNTLFTSRALGIYLPIQEAIYKKHFQLWTASPKSEAEPFMLPLRHLNLETSLRVFCGNYISEQGAKQISDEYWLITMALELVNFPFALPGTKVYRAIQA
;
A
#
# COMPACT_ATOMS: atom_id res chain seq x y z
N MET A 1 -26.58 15.96 1.80
CA MET A 1 -25.35 16.33 1.06
C MET A 1 -24.86 17.65 1.63
N LEU A 2 -23.88 17.62 2.52
CA LEU A 2 -23.23 18.80 3.07
C LEU A 2 -21.83 18.86 2.48
N PRO A 3 -21.34 20.02 2.04
CA PRO A 3 -20.02 20.16 1.45
C PRO A 3 -18.94 20.02 2.52
N CYS A 4 -17.87 19.36 2.16
CA CYS A 4 -16.65 19.17 2.93
C CYS A 4 -16.00 20.52 3.25
N PRO A 5 -15.69 20.87 4.49
CA PRO A 5 -14.98 22.11 4.81
C PRO A 5 -13.46 21.90 4.64
N TYR A 6 -12.99 22.08 3.42
CA TYR A 6 -11.55 22.25 3.11
C TYR A 6 -11.24 23.74 3.03
N THR A 7 -11.25 24.43 4.13
CA THR A 7 -10.82 25.82 4.19
C THR A 7 -10.11 26.07 5.50
N MET A 8 -8.80 25.80 5.54
CA MET A 8 -7.78 26.47 6.36
C MET A 8 -6.39 25.87 6.11
N ALA A 9 -5.95 25.88 4.86
CA ALA A 9 -4.52 25.75 4.52
C ALA A 9 -4.21 26.65 3.30
N THR A 10 -4.93 27.79 3.20
CA THR A 10 -5.06 28.49 1.93
C THR A 10 -3.94 29.49 1.65
N ASP A 11 -3.24 30.04 2.62
CA ASP A 11 -2.25 31.06 2.32
C ASP A 11 -0.88 30.52 1.92
N ALA A 12 -0.35 29.56 2.65
CA ALA A 12 0.98 29.00 2.34
C ALA A 12 0.97 28.12 1.08
N THR A 13 -0.10 27.34 0.89
CA THR A 13 -0.28 26.53 -0.31
C THR A 13 -0.58 27.37 -1.54
N GLN A 14 -1.30 28.48 -1.40
CA GLN A 14 -1.55 29.42 -2.48
C GLN A 14 -0.27 30.14 -2.88
N GLN A 15 0.54 30.62 -1.94
CA GLN A 15 1.85 31.23 -2.24
C GLN A 15 2.80 30.27 -2.94
N VAL A 16 2.83 29.00 -2.53
CA VAL A 16 3.64 27.98 -3.22
C VAL A 16 3.10 27.74 -4.63
N TRP A 17 1.77 27.67 -4.79
CA TRP A 17 1.13 27.47 -6.07
C TRP A 17 1.38 28.65 -7.03
N ASP A 18 1.25 29.85 -6.52
CA ASP A 18 1.55 31.07 -7.29
C ASP A 18 3.02 31.17 -7.69
N SER A 19 3.92 30.73 -6.79
CA SER A 19 5.36 30.66 -7.10
C SER A 19 5.68 29.59 -8.15
N VAL A 20 5.01 28.44 -8.11
CA VAL A 20 5.15 27.38 -9.12
C VAL A 20 4.58 27.83 -10.45
N VAL A 21 3.46 28.53 -10.45
CA VAL A 21 2.84 29.08 -11.68
C VAL A 21 3.73 30.17 -12.27
N ALA A 22 4.30 31.07 -11.43
CA ALA A 22 5.24 32.09 -11.87
C ALA A 22 6.54 31.50 -12.41
N LEU A 23 7.08 30.45 -11.78
CA LEU A 23 8.25 29.73 -12.27
C LEU A 23 7.95 29.04 -13.60
N ASN A 24 6.79 28.42 -13.73
CA ASN A 24 6.34 27.77 -14.97
C ASN A 24 6.17 28.77 -16.12
N SER A 25 5.62 29.97 -15.86
CA SER A 25 5.52 31.01 -16.88
C SER A 25 6.90 31.50 -17.33
N THR A 26 7.81 31.70 -16.38
CA THR A 26 9.20 32.16 -16.69
C THR A 26 9.97 31.09 -17.49
N ILE A 27 9.79 29.82 -17.16
CA ILE A 27 10.38 28.68 -17.91
C ILE A 27 9.75 28.59 -19.30
N THR A 28 8.43 28.75 -19.41
CA THR A 28 7.71 28.68 -20.69
C THR A 28 8.16 29.84 -21.62
N ASP A 29 8.32 31.04 -21.08
CA ASP A 29 8.79 32.20 -21.85
C ASP A 29 10.25 32.04 -22.28
N HIS A 30 11.10 31.48 -21.42
CA HIS A 30 12.50 31.19 -21.77
C HIS A 30 12.59 30.07 -22.82
N VAL A 31 11.80 29.01 -22.69
CA VAL A 31 11.71 27.92 -23.67
C VAL A 31 11.17 28.46 -24.99
N ALA A 32 10.11 29.29 -24.95
CA ALA A 32 9.56 29.95 -26.15
C ALA A 32 10.54 30.88 -26.87
N SER A 33 11.46 31.53 -26.15
CA SER A 33 12.51 32.38 -26.73
C SER A 33 13.63 31.59 -27.39
N VAL A 34 13.82 30.30 -26.97
CA VAL A 34 14.86 29.41 -27.49
C VAL A 34 14.36 28.53 -28.62
N VAL A 35 13.02 28.35 -28.75
CA VAL A 35 12.42 27.53 -29.81
C VAL A 35 12.49 28.29 -31.14
N PRO A 36 13.15 27.76 -32.16
CA PRO A 36 13.22 28.38 -33.49
C PRO A 36 11.82 28.48 -34.11
N LYS A 37 11.55 29.60 -34.78
CA LYS A 37 10.26 29.98 -35.35
C LYS A 37 9.75 29.06 -36.47
N SER A 38 10.57 28.14 -36.96
CA SER A 38 10.18 27.13 -37.92
C SER A 38 10.69 25.74 -37.50
N LEU A 39 9.81 24.75 -37.55
CA LEU A 39 10.11 23.35 -37.24
C LEU A 39 11.20 22.75 -38.18
N HIS A 40 11.53 23.42 -39.28
CA HIS A 40 12.46 22.90 -40.27
C HIS A 40 13.94 23.17 -39.90
N ASP A 41 14.20 24.12 -38.96
CA ASP A 41 15.59 24.50 -38.57
C ASP A 41 16.05 23.79 -37.29
N ILE A 42 15.26 22.88 -36.73
CA ILE A 42 15.59 22.19 -35.48
C ILE A 42 16.58 21.07 -35.78
N SER A 43 17.82 21.23 -35.39
CA SER A 43 18.78 20.13 -35.37
C SER A 43 18.32 19.01 -34.41
N GLY A 44 18.43 17.76 -34.81
CA GLY A 44 18.14 16.61 -33.97
C GLY A 44 18.83 16.69 -32.58
N MET A 45 20.01 17.28 -32.52
CA MET A 45 20.74 17.54 -31.28
C MET A 45 19.99 18.50 -30.34
N GLN A 46 19.37 19.56 -30.90
CA GLN A 46 18.60 20.53 -30.09
C GLN A 46 17.35 19.88 -29.49
N VAL A 47 16.67 19.00 -30.21
CA VAL A 47 15.53 18.24 -29.71
C VAL A 47 15.96 17.36 -28.53
N VAL A 48 17.05 16.64 -28.64
CA VAL A 48 17.61 15.79 -27.59
C VAL A 48 17.96 16.62 -26.35
N PHE A 49 18.63 17.74 -26.49
CA PHE A 49 18.98 18.63 -25.36
C PHE A 49 17.72 19.20 -24.70
N THR A 50 16.73 19.62 -25.48
CA THR A 50 15.45 20.14 -24.93
C THR A 50 14.69 19.07 -24.13
N VAL A 51 14.58 17.85 -24.66
CA VAL A 51 13.94 16.73 -23.97
C VAL A 51 14.70 16.38 -22.68
N LEU A 52 16.03 16.35 -22.75
CA LEU A 52 16.87 16.08 -21.58
C LEU A 52 16.72 17.20 -20.51
N ALA A 53 16.73 18.45 -20.90
CA ALA A 53 16.54 19.59 -20.00
C ALA A 53 15.14 19.54 -19.33
N LEU A 54 14.09 19.24 -20.10
CA LEU A 54 12.75 19.03 -19.57
C LEU A 54 12.69 17.88 -18.56
N ALA A 55 13.30 16.75 -18.89
CA ALA A 55 13.33 15.60 -17.99
C ALA A 55 14.05 15.95 -16.68
N VAL A 56 15.23 16.57 -16.75
CA VAL A 56 15.98 17.01 -15.57
C VAL A 56 15.17 18.01 -14.73
N SER A 57 14.50 18.97 -15.39
CA SER A 57 13.66 19.96 -14.70
C SER A 57 12.48 19.32 -13.97
N LEU A 58 11.81 18.34 -14.59
CA LEU A 58 10.71 17.60 -13.96
C LEU A 58 11.20 16.79 -12.74
N LEU A 59 12.35 16.13 -12.86
CA LEU A 59 12.94 15.37 -11.75
C LEU A 59 13.39 16.30 -10.61
N ALA A 60 13.95 17.46 -10.93
CA ALA A 60 14.32 18.48 -9.95
C ALA A 60 13.08 19.03 -9.22
N MET A 61 12.01 19.32 -9.96
CA MET A 61 10.74 19.81 -9.41
C MET A 61 10.13 18.77 -8.45
N GLU A 62 10.15 17.49 -8.79
CA GLU A 62 9.72 16.42 -7.90
C GLU A 62 10.46 16.45 -6.56
N GLN A 63 11.79 16.59 -6.59
CA GLN A 63 12.60 16.67 -5.36
C GLN A 63 12.30 17.93 -4.54
N VAL A 64 12.06 19.06 -5.19
CA VAL A 64 11.65 20.30 -4.51
C VAL A 64 10.29 20.10 -3.81
N VAL A 65 9.30 19.59 -4.53
CA VAL A 65 7.96 19.31 -3.98
C VAL A 65 8.06 18.33 -2.79
N TYR A 66 8.84 17.27 -2.91
CA TYR A 66 9.09 16.35 -1.81
C TYR A 66 9.67 17.05 -0.58
N ARG A 67 10.71 17.89 -0.76
CA ARG A 67 11.35 18.64 0.33
C ARG A 67 10.41 19.62 1.00
N VAL A 68 9.62 20.34 0.22
CA VAL A 68 8.63 21.29 0.74
C VAL A 68 7.59 20.55 1.59
N LYS A 69 7.05 19.43 1.09
CA LYS A 69 6.09 18.61 1.84
C LYS A 69 6.71 18.00 3.10
N LYS A 70 7.96 17.56 3.01
CA LYS A 70 8.69 16.98 4.15
C LYS A 70 8.90 18.00 5.27
N GLY A 71 9.22 19.24 4.95
CA GLY A 71 9.51 20.27 5.94
C GLY A 71 10.59 19.82 6.93
N GLY A 72 10.29 19.93 8.23
CA GLY A 72 11.17 19.52 9.32
C GLY A 72 11.08 18.04 9.73
N LEU A 73 10.29 17.21 9.03
CA LEU A 73 10.16 15.80 9.38
C LEU A 73 11.46 15.04 9.09
N PRO A 74 11.87 14.10 9.98
CA PRO A 74 12.93 13.15 9.71
C PRO A 74 12.66 12.33 8.44
N GLY A 75 13.71 11.69 7.92
CA GLY A 75 13.63 10.85 6.72
C GLY A 75 14.66 11.27 5.66
N PRO A 76 14.76 10.55 4.55
CA PRO A 76 15.76 10.80 3.53
C PRO A 76 15.68 12.22 2.97
N ALA A 77 16.84 12.85 2.75
CA ALA A 77 16.92 14.17 2.14
C ALA A 77 16.58 14.12 0.64
N TRP A 78 16.79 12.96 0.02
CA TRP A 78 16.57 12.68 -1.38
C TRP A 78 15.80 11.37 -1.53
N THR A 79 14.92 11.30 -2.51
CA THR A 79 14.25 10.06 -2.91
C THR A 79 14.63 9.77 -4.36
N ILE A 80 14.65 8.50 -4.74
CA ILE A 80 14.85 8.12 -6.14
C ILE A 80 13.68 8.70 -6.95
N PRO A 81 13.94 9.55 -7.95
CA PRO A 81 12.87 10.15 -8.72
C PRO A 81 11.90 9.11 -9.29
N LEU A 82 10.63 9.43 -9.34
CA LEU A 82 9.50 8.61 -9.78
C LEU A 82 9.24 7.36 -8.93
N ILE A 83 10.28 6.66 -8.51
CA ILE A 83 10.20 5.36 -7.82
C ILE A 83 10.15 5.55 -6.30
N GLY A 84 10.92 6.49 -5.78
CA GLY A 84 11.03 6.72 -4.34
C GLY A 84 11.59 5.51 -3.60
N LYS A 85 11.09 5.24 -2.41
CA LYS A 85 11.45 4.06 -1.60
C LYS A 85 10.86 2.74 -2.10
N PHE A 86 10.12 2.72 -3.20
CA PHE A 86 9.67 1.45 -3.78
C PHE A 86 10.84 0.53 -4.18
N ALA A 87 11.98 1.11 -4.55
CA ALA A 87 13.20 0.33 -4.82
C ALA A 87 13.61 -0.56 -3.62
N ASP A 88 13.36 -0.11 -2.39
CA ASP A 88 13.63 -0.89 -1.19
C ASP A 88 12.66 -2.08 -1.03
N SER A 89 11.45 -1.97 -1.60
CA SER A 89 10.45 -3.05 -1.59
C SER A 89 10.81 -4.20 -2.54
N LEU A 90 11.64 -3.94 -3.56
CA LEU A 90 12.13 -4.97 -4.47
C LEU A 90 13.12 -5.92 -3.79
N HIS A 91 13.89 -5.39 -2.84
CA HIS A 91 14.84 -6.14 -2.04
C HIS A 91 14.62 -5.80 -0.56
N PRO A 92 13.55 -6.34 0.06
CA PRO A 92 13.23 -6.04 1.45
C PRO A 92 14.32 -6.61 2.36
N SER A 93 14.83 -5.77 3.26
CA SER A 93 15.75 -6.20 4.31
C SER A 93 15.27 -5.68 5.65
N LEU A 94 15.53 -6.43 6.71
CA LEU A 94 15.16 -6.04 8.06
C LEU A 94 15.81 -4.71 8.47
N GLU A 95 17.05 -4.49 8.05
CA GLU A 95 17.82 -3.27 8.33
C GLU A 95 17.13 -2.02 7.78
N LYS A 96 16.67 -2.06 6.53
CA LYS A 96 15.94 -0.95 5.90
C LYS A 96 14.62 -0.63 6.60
N TYR A 97 13.91 -1.65 7.07
CA TYR A 97 12.70 -1.45 7.88
C TYR A 97 13.04 -0.81 9.22
N GLN A 98 14.06 -1.30 9.90
CA GLN A 98 14.51 -0.75 11.18
C GLN A 98 15.00 0.70 11.03
N GLU A 99 15.76 1.02 9.99
CA GLU A 99 16.19 2.39 9.69
C GLU A 99 14.99 3.33 9.51
N ALA A 100 14.00 2.93 8.70
CA ALA A 100 12.79 3.73 8.48
C ALA A 100 11.99 3.91 9.77
N TRP A 101 11.90 2.85 10.59
CA TRP A 101 11.17 2.88 11.86
C TRP A 101 11.87 3.70 12.93
N ASN A 102 13.20 3.67 12.97
CA ASN A 102 14.02 4.35 13.96
C ASN A 102 14.35 5.80 13.57
N SER A 103 13.98 6.24 12.37
CA SER A 103 14.30 7.61 11.91
C SER A 103 13.59 8.70 12.72
N GLY A 104 12.51 8.37 13.45
CA GLY A 104 11.79 9.29 14.34
C GLY A 104 10.36 8.85 14.59
N SER A 105 9.69 9.48 15.55
CA SER A 105 8.26 9.19 15.86
C SER A 105 7.32 9.42 14.68
N LEU A 106 7.66 10.39 13.84
CA LEU A 106 7.09 10.64 12.52
C LEU A 106 8.25 10.81 11.56
N SER A 107 8.25 10.11 10.44
CA SER A 107 9.23 10.28 9.38
C SER A 107 8.55 10.34 8.02
N ALA A 108 9.17 11.05 7.07
CA ALA A 108 8.61 11.25 5.75
C ALA A 108 9.41 10.50 4.69
N THR A 109 8.70 9.95 3.72
CA THR A 109 9.29 9.31 2.53
C THR A 109 8.39 9.52 1.31
N SER A 110 8.81 9.05 0.15
CA SER A 110 8.00 9.05 -1.06
C SER A 110 8.04 7.67 -1.72
N VAL A 111 6.91 7.25 -2.25
CA VAL A 111 6.77 6.03 -3.05
C VAL A 111 5.89 6.36 -4.25
N PHE A 112 6.39 6.21 -5.47
CA PHE A 112 5.69 6.57 -6.71
C PHE A 112 5.08 7.98 -6.67
N ASN A 113 5.86 8.97 -6.25
CA ASN A 113 5.41 10.36 -6.10
C ASN A 113 4.33 10.57 -5.02
N ILE A 114 3.92 9.54 -4.31
CA ILE A 114 3.01 9.66 -3.18
C ILE A 114 3.84 9.99 -1.94
N PHE A 115 3.56 11.14 -1.33
CA PHE A 115 4.19 11.52 -0.07
C PHE A 115 3.60 10.68 1.06
N ILE A 116 4.46 9.99 1.80
CA ILE A 116 4.09 9.08 2.87
C ILE A 116 4.73 9.55 4.17
N VAL A 117 3.94 9.59 5.24
CA VAL A 117 4.43 9.80 6.60
C VAL A 117 4.31 8.49 7.37
N ILE A 118 5.43 8.02 7.90
CA ILE A 118 5.49 6.83 8.74
C ILE A 118 5.33 7.27 10.19
N ALA A 119 4.29 6.79 10.87
CA ALA A 119 4.08 6.99 12.29
C ALA A 119 4.56 5.76 13.04
N SER A 120 5.76 5.82 13.62
CA SER A 120 6.40 4.71 14.34
C SER A 120 6.07 4.67 15.83
N SER A 121 5.62 5.79 16.42
CA SER A 121 5.27 5.82 17.82
C SER A 121 3.81 5.45 18.08
N THR A 122 3.57 4.69 19.13
CA THR A 122 2.22 4.31 19.59
C THR A 122 1.32 5.52 19.83
N GLU A 123 1.88 6.64 20.30
CA GLU A 123 1.13 7.86 20.58
C GLU A 123 0.53 8.45 19.29
N TYR A 124 1.35 8.66 18.25
CA TYR A 124 0.87 9.21 16.99
C TYR A 124 -0.04 8.23 16.26
N THR A 125 0.29 6.94 16.25
CA THR A 125 -0.57 5.91 15.67
C THR A 125 -1.95 5.91 16.31
N ARG A 126 -2.03 5.99 17.65
CA ARG A 126 -3.30 6.07 18.38
C ARG A 126 -4.08 7.35 18.05
N LYS A 127 -3.41 8.49 17.95
CA LYS A 127 -4.04 9.77 17.58
C LYS A 127 -4.64 9.70 16.16
N ILE A 128 -3.90 9.13 15.20
CA ILE A 128 -4.36 8.98 13.81
C ILE A 128 -5.57 8.04 13.76
N LEU A 129 -5.47 6.85 14.34
CA LEU A 129 -6.54 5.85 14.31
C LEU A 129 -7.82 6.29 15.04
N ASN A 130 -7.69 7.13 16.06
CA ASN A 130 -8.83 7.70 16.80
C ASN A 130 -9.36 9.02 16.21
N SER A 131 -8.90 9.40 15.03
CA SER A 131 -9.31 10.66 14.37
C SER A 131 -10.07 10.39 13.06
N PRO A 132 -11.28 9.81 13.13
CA PRO A 132 -12.03 9.41 11.93
C PRO A 132 -12.44 10.59 11.04
N MET A 133 -12.38 11.83 11.58
CA MET A 133 -12.62 13.05 10.79
C MET A 133 -11.42 13.47 9.95
N HIS A 134 -10.22 12.97 10.25
CA HIS A 134 -8.97 13.38 9.62
C HIS A 134 -8.17 12.23 9.02
N ALA A 135 -8.57 10.99 9.30
CA ALA A 135 -7.91 9.80 8.80
C ALA A 135 -8.92 8.82 8.23
N GLU A 136 -8.72 8.44 6.97
CA GLU A 136 -9.50 7.41 6.29
C GLU A 136 -8.60 6.24 5.92
N PRO A 137 -9.10 4.98 5.99
CA PRO A 137 -8.38 3.84 5.45
C PRO A 137 -8.14 4.05 3.96
N CYS A 138 -6.89 4.12 3.55
CA CYS A 138 -6.51 4.26 2.15
C CYS A 138 -5.68 3.05 1.73
N LEU A 139 -6.23 2.28 0.80
CA LEU A 139 -5.50 1.22 0.12
C LEU A 139 -5.25 1.66 -1.34
N VAL A 140 -4.19 1.14 -1.93
CA VAL A 140 -3.90 1.41 -3.35
C VAL A 140 -5.01 0.90 -4.26
N ALA A 141 -5.12 1.49 -5.43
CA ALA A 141 -6.21 1.19 -6.38
C ALA A 141 -6.29 -0.29 -6.78
N SER A 142 -5.15 -0.99 -6.83
CA SER A 142 -5.10 -2.44 -7.06
C SER A 142 -5.78 -3.24 -5.95
N ALA A 143 -5.64 -2.84 -4.69
CA ALA A 143 -6.28 -3.52 -3.57
C ALA A 143 -7.82 -3.44 -3.65
N LYS A 144 -8.38 -2.31 -4.09
CA LYS A 144 -9.84 -2.19 -4.32
C LYS A 144 -10.34 -3.14 -5.41
N LYS A 145 -9.53 -3.43 -6.42
CA LYS A 145 -9.88 -4.38 -7.47
C LYS A 145 -9.81 -5.83 -7.01
N VAL A 146 -8.81 -6.16 -6.19
CA VAL A 146 -8.60 -7.52 -5.66
C VAL A 146 -9.63 -7.85 -4.57
N LEU A 147 -9.88 -6.92 -3.65
CA LEU A 147 -10.75 -7.13 -2.49
C LEU A 147 -12.23 -6.81 -2.76
N CYS A 148 -12.58 -6.40 -3.97
CA CYS A 148 -13.88 -5.86 -4.34
C CYS A 148 -14.22 -4.54 -3.64
N HIS A 149 -15.04 -3.72 -4.31
CA HIS A 149 -15.33 -2.35 -3.88
C HIS A 149 -16.11 -2.29 -2.55
N ASP A 150 -16.93 -3.28 -2.30
CA ASP A 150 -17.84 -3.35 -1.15
C ASP A 150 -17.24 -4.10 0.04
N ASN A 151 -15.92 -4.37 -0.01
CA ASN A 151 -15.25 -5.06 1.09
C ASN A 151 -15.29 -4.23 2.37
N TRP A 152 -15.51 -4.89 3.50
CA TRP A 152 -15.57 -4.26 4.81
C TRP A 152 -14.33 -3.44 5.20
N VAL A 153 -13.19 -3.74 4.61
CA VAL A 153 -11.92 -3.00 4.80
C VAL A 153 -12.06 -1.52 4.39
N PHE A 154 -12.99 -1.23 3.47
CA PHE A 154 -13.24 0.14 2.98
C PHE A 154 -14.37 0.86 3.70
N LEU A 155 -15.00 0.23 4.69
CA LEU A 155 -16.08 0.84 5.45
C LEU A 155 -15.56 1.97 6.33
N ASN A 156 -16.27 3.09 6.33
CA ASN A 156 -15.95 4.27 7.14
C ASN A 156 -17.13 4.67 8.04
N GLY A 157 -16.84 5.47 9.06
CA GLY A 157 -17.84 6.09 9.92
C GLY A 157 -18.77 5.08 10.59
N LYS A 158 -20.08 5.35 10.54
CA LYS A 158 -21.11 4.54 11.20
C LYS A 158 -21.15 3.09 10.68
N ALA A 159 -21.00 2.89 9.38
CA ALA A 159 -21.02 1.56 8.78
C ALA A 159 -19.89 0.67 9.33
N HIS A 160 -18.68 1.20 9.46
CA HIS A 160 -17.57 0.51 10.09
C HIS A 160 -17.86 0.17 11.55
N VAL A 161 -18.40 1.12 12.32
CA VAL A 161 -18.73 0.89 13.75
C VAL A 161 -19.78 -0.21 13.91
N ASP A 162 -20.84 -0.18 13.11
CA ASP A 162 -21.92 -1.17 13.17
C ASP A 162 -21.42 -2.55 12.76
N TYR A 163 -20.61 -2.64 11.70
CA TYR A 163 -19.96 -3.88 11.29
C TYR A 163 -19.03 -4.42 12.39
N ARG A 164 -18.20 -3.57 12.98
CA ARG A 164 -17.28 -3.95 14.06
C ARG A 164 -17.99 -4.46 15.30
N LYS A 165 -19.14 -3.85 15.66
CA LYS A 165 -19.99 -4.34 16.77
C LYS A 165 -20.50 -5.77 16.50
N GLY A 166 -20.94 -6.05 15.27
CA GLY A 166 -21.35 -7.40 14.87
C GLY A 166 -20.21 -8.41 15.02
N LEU A 167 -19.02 -8.07 14.55
CA LEU A 167 -17.84 -8.93 14.66
C LEU A 167 -17.43 -9.22 16.10
N ASN A 168 -17.61 -8.28 17.02
CA ASN A 168 -17.21 -8.47 18.42
C ASN A 168 -17.92 -9.67 19.07
N THR A 169 -19.09 -10.05 18.58
CA THR A 169 -19.82 -11.22 19.09
C THR A 169 -19.09 -12.54 18.84
N LEU A 170 -18.26 -12.58 17.77
CA LEU A 170 -17.45 -13.75 17.41
C LEU A 170 -16.21 -13.93 18.29
N PHE A 171 -15.86 -12.94 19.10
CA PHE A 171 -14.65 -12.94 19.93
C PHE A 171 -14.95 -12.90 21.43
N THR A 172 -16.15 -13.36 21.81
CA THR A 172 -16.50 -13.52 23.21
C THR A 172 -15.82 -14.76 23.80
N SER A 173 -15.63 -14.81 25.13
CA SER A 173 -15.08 -15.98 25.82
C SER A 173 -15.87 -17.26 25.51
N ARG A 174 -17.19 -17.13 25.38
CA ARG A 174 -18.07 -18.25 25.01
C ARG A 174 -17.78 -18.73 23.59
N ALA A 175 -17.64 -17.84 22.62
CA ALA A 175 -17.31 -18.17 21.24
C ALA A 175 -15.93 -18.81 21.13
N LEU A 176 -14.93 -18.24 21.80
CA LEU A 176 -13.58 -18.80 21.85
C LEU A 176 -13.56 -20.21 22.45
N GLY A 177 -14.38 -20.48 23.48
CA GLY A 177 -14.53 -21.82 24.06
C GLY A 177 -15.07 -22.84 23.06
N ILE A 178 -15.94 -22.43 22.13
CA ILE A 178 -16.45 -23.30 21.05
C ILE A 178 -15.37 -23.55 19.99
N TYR A 179 -14.54 -22.54 19.69
CA TYR A 179 -13.51 -22.63 18.64
C TYR A 179 -12.33 -23.54 19.04
N LEU A 180 -11.97 -23.56 20.31
CA LEU A 180 -10.80 -24.29 20.80
C LEU A 180 -10.79 -25.77 20.42
N PRO A 181 -11.85 -26.56 20.65
CA PRO A 181 -11.89 -27.96 20.24
C PRO A 181 -11.76 -28.16 18.72
N ILE A 182 -12.36 -27.26 17.94
CA ILE A 182 -12.27 -27.27 16.47
C ILE A 182 -10.82 -27.03 16.03
N GLN A 183 -10.20 -26.03 16.59
CA GLN A 183 -8.78 -25.73 16.33
C GLN A 183 -7.88 -26.89 16.72
N GLU A 184 -8.07 -27.46 17.90
CA GLU A 184 -7.28 -28.59 18.37
C GLU A 184 -7.37 -29.81 17.43
N ALA A 185 -8.56 -30.13 16.94
CA ALA A 185 -8.76 -31.21 16.00
C ALA A 185 -8.01 -30.98 14.67
N ILE A 186 -8.08 -29.75 14.15
CA ILE A 186 -7.39 -29.35 12.91
C ILE A 186 -5.87 -29.41 13.08
N TYR A 187 -5.35 -28.85 14.19
CA TYR A 187 -3.91 -28.89 14.47
C TYR A 187 -3.40 -30.33 14.60
N LYS A 188 -4.12 -31.20 15.33
CA LYS A 188 -3.76 -32.61 15.44
C LYS A 188 -3.72 -33.31 14.08
N LYS A 189 -4.73 -33.07 13.23
CA LYS A 189 -4.77 -33.59 11.85
C LYS A 189 -3.53 -33.19 11.06
N HIS A 190 -3.21 -31.90 11.02
CA HIS A 190 -2.05 -31.39 10.26
C HIS A 190 -0.72 -31.89 10.82
N PHE A 191 -0.54 -31.92 12.13
CA PHE A 191 0.69 -32.44 12.73
C PHE A 191 0.89 -33.93 12.45
N GLN A 192 -0.19 -34.72 12.49
CA GLN A 192 -0.12 -36.11 12.09
C GLN A 192 0.29 -36.27 10.63
N LEU A 193 -0.28 -35.48 9.72
CA LEU A 193 0.11 -35.49 8.31
C LEU A 193 1.59 -35.12 8.11
N TRP A 194 2.08 -34.12 8.83
CA TRP A 194 3.46 -33.67 8.69
C TRP A 194 4.48 -34.64 9.27
N THR A 195 4.09 -35.43 10.28
CA THR A 195 4.96 -36.41 10.95
C THR A 195 4.84 -37.83 10.40
N ALA A 196 3.81 -38.11 9.60
CA ALA A 196 3.56 -39.45 9.06
C ALA A 196 4.64 -39.95 8.09
N SER A 197 5.34 -39.07 7.42
CA SER A 197 6.42 -39.41 6.51
C SER A 197 7.69 -38.66 6.93
N PRO A 198 8.68 -39.34 7.52
CA PRO A 198 9.95 -38.72 7.84
C PRO A 198 10.61 -38.31 6.51
N LYS A 199 10.83 -37.01 6.35
CA LYS A 199 11.49 -36.43 5.18
C LYS A 199 12.99 -36.39 5.42
N SER A 200 13.75 -36.82 4.43
CA SER A 200 15.22 -36.83 4.51
C SER A 200 15.81 -35.43 4.35
N GLU A 201 15.04 -34.49 3.79
CA GLU A 201 15.49 -33.13 3.52
C GLU A 201 14.52 -32.11 4.13
N ALA A 202 15.05 -30.93 4.49
CA ALA A 202 14.27 -29.82 4.99
C ALA A 202 13.40 -29.23 3.87
N GLU A 203 12.11 -29.10 4.11
CA GLU A 203 11.17 -28.49 3.17
C GLU A 203 10.69 -27.11 3.65
N PRO A 204 10.33 -26.21 2.71
CA PRO A 204 9.71 -24.93 3.06
C PRO A 204 8.42 -25.13 3.86
N PHE A 205 8.38 -24.60 5.08
CA PHE A 205 7.26 -24.78 6.00
C PHE A 205 6.11 -23.77 5.81
N MET A 206 6.34 -22.69 5.06
CA MET A 206 5.37 -21.59 4.93
C MET A 206 4.03 -22.03 4.32
N LEU A 207 4.07 -22.86 3.28
CA LEU A 207 2.85 -23.28 2.58
C LEU A 207 1.99 -24.22 3.44
N PRO A 208 2.52 -25.29 4.05
CA PRO A 208 1.79 -26.11 5.03
C PRO A 208 1.17 -25.29 6.16
N LEU A 209 1.90 -24.29 6.69
CA LEU A 209 1.39 -23.41 7.75
C LEU A 209 0.24 -22.52 7.27
N ARG A 210 0.31 -22.01 6.04
CA ARG A 210 -0.81 -21.26 5.44
C ARG A 210 -2.08 -22.11 5.31
N HIS A 211 -1.94 -23.35 4.84
CA HIS A 211 -3.07 -24.28 4.73
C HIS A 211 -3.70 -24.54 6.09
N LEU A 212 -2.91 -24.83 7.11
CA LEU A 212 -3.36 -25.00 8.48
C LEU A 212 -4.17 -23.78 8.97
N ASN A 213 -3.59 -22.60 8.84
CA ASN A 213 -4.21 -21.36 9.32
C ASN A 213 -5.53 -21.05 8.58
N LEU A 214 -5.56 -21.27 7.27
CA LEU A 214 -6.75 -21.04 6.47
C LEU A 214 -7.85 -22.04 6.78
N GLU A 215 -7.54 -23.34 6.87
CA GLU A 215 -8.52 -24.36 7.27
C GLU A 215 -9.07 -24.05 8.66
N THR A 216 -8.21 -23.65 9.60
CA THR A 216 -8.62 -23.22 10.94
C THR A 216 -9.62 -22.07 10.88
N SER A 217 -9.31 -21.02 10.12
CA SER A 217 -10.20 -19.86 9.97
C SER A 217 -11.53 -20.23 9.34
N LEU A 218 -11.52 -21.00 8.26
CA LEU A 218 -12.73 -21.43 7.57
C LEU A 218 -13.64 -22.30 8.48
N ARG A 219 -13.06 -23.25 9.22
CA ARG A 219 -13.84 -24.13 10.11
C ARG A 219 -14.35 -23.40 11.34
N VAL A 220 -13.60 -22.47 11.89
CA VAL A 220 -14.01 -21.68 13.06
C VAL A 220 -15.12 -20.69 12.70
N PHE A 221 -15.02 -19.97 11.59
CA PHE A 221 -15.98 -18.92 11.25
C PHE A 221 -17.13 -19.39 10.36
N CYS A 222 -16.90 -20.36 9.47
CA CYS A 222 -17.90 -20.84 8.53
C CYS A 222 -18.42 -22.25 8.88
N GLY A 223 -17.74 -22.96 9.77
CA GLY A 223 -18.19 -24.30 10.19
C GLY A 223 -18.35 -25.26 9.00
N ASN A 224 -19.46 -25.99 9.00
CA ASN A 224 -19.80 -26.97 7.96
C ASN A 224 -20.53 -26.35 6.75
N TYR A 225 -20.77 -25.04 6.73
CA TYR A 225 -21.38 -24.36 5.58
C TYR A 225 -20.46 -24.41 4.34
N ILE A 226 -19.16 -24.53 4.53
CA ILE A 226 -18.20 -24.73 3.45
C ILE A 226 -17.84 -26.22 3.40
N SER A 227 -18.03 -26.86 2.24
CA SER A 227 -17.62 -28.24 2.00
C SER A 227 -16.09 -28.40 2.11
N GLU A 228 -15.60 -29.62 2.29
CA GLU A 228 -14.13 -29.87 2.28
C GLU A 228 -13.51 -29.54 0.96
N GLN A 229 -14.20 -29.81 -0.14
CA GLN A 229 -13.74 -29.45 -1.48
C GLN A 229 -13.68 -27.93 -1.66
N GLY A 230 -14.68 -27.18 -1.20
CA GLY A 230 -14.68 -25.73 -1.24
C GLY A 230 -13.57 -25.12 -0.38
N ALA A 231 -13.35 -25.66 0.83
CA ALA A 231 -12.27 -25.21 1.70
C ALA A 231 -10.89 -25.46 1.06
N LYS A 232 -10.72 -26.60 0.38
CA LYS A 232 -9.50 -26.91 -0.36
C LYS A 232 -9.30 -25.96 -1.53
N GLN A 233 -10.32 -25.69 -2.35
CA GLN A 233 -10.25 -24.76 -3.48
C GLN A 233 -9.87 -23.35 -3.02
N ILE A 234 -10.54 -22.85 -1.96
CA ILE A 234 -10.19 -21.56 -1.37
C ILE A 234 -8.71 -21.55 -0.90
N SER A 235 -8.27 -22.65 -0.27
CA SER A 235 -6.88 -22.77 0.21
C SER A 235 -5.86 -22.74 -0.94
N ASP A 236 -6.17 -23.40 -2.03
CA ASP A 236 -5.28 -23.46 -3.19
C ASP A 236 -5.15 -22.10 -3.91
N GLU A 237 -6.17 -21.25 -3.88
CA GLU A 237 -6.22 -19.96 -4.56
C GLU A 237 -5.92 -18.75 -3.65
N TYR A 238 -6.10 -18.87 -2.34
CA TYR A 238 -5.93 -17.76 -1.40
C TYR A 238 -4.54 -17.11 -1.43
N TRP A 239 -3.53 -17.87 -1.81
CA TRP A 239 -2.18 -17.34 -1.94
C TRP A 239 -2.07 -16.25 -3.04
N LEU A 240 -2.92 -16.30 -4.08
CA LEU A 240 -2.98 -15.26 -5.11
C LEU A 240 -3.40 -13.92 -4.53
N ILE A 241 -4.37 -13.92 -3.62
CA ILE A 241 -4.81 -12.70 -2.92
C ILE A 241 -3.65 -12.13 -2.09
N THR A 242 -3.00 -12.97 -1.29
CA THR A 242 -1.88 -12.52 -0.45
C THR A 242 -0.72 -11.97 -1.28
N MET A 243 -0.40 -12.62 -2.39
CA MET A 243 0.65 -12.13 -3.30
C MET A 243 0.27 -10.83 -4.00
N ALA A 244 -1.01 -10.63 -4.30
CA ALA A 244 -1.47 -9.37 -4.88
C ALA A 244 -1.42 -8.23 -3.85
N LEU A 245 -1.63 -8.52 -2.57
CA LEU A 245 -1.50 -7.56 -1.48
C LEU A 245 -0.05 -7.22 -1.14
N GLU A 246 0.90 -8.14 -1.34
CA GLU A 246 2.34 -7.83 -1.23
C GLU A 246 2.79 -6.79 -2.26
N LEU A 247 2.18 -6.80 -3.44
CA LEU A 247 2.41 -5.81 -4.51
C LEU A 247 1.47 -4.61 -4.44
N VAL A 248 0.85 -4.37 -3.29
CA VAL A 248 -0.10 -3.27 -3.06
C VAL A 248 0.46 -1.90 -3.45
N ASN A 249 1.77 -1.73 -3.40
CA ASN A 249 2.46 -0.51 -3.79
C ASN A 249 2.65 -0.37 -5.32
N PHE A 250 2.35 -1.40 -6.10
CA PHE A 250 2.46 -1.32 -7.56
C PHE A 250 1.12 -0.82 -8.13
N PRO A 251 1.06 0.39 -8.71
CA PRO A 251 -0.20 1.03 -9.08
C PRO A 251 -0.89 0.40 -10.29
N PHE A 252 -0.22 -0.51 -11.01
CA PHE A 252 -0.71 -1.03 -12.28
C PHE A 252 -0.91 -2.55 -12.24
N ALA A 253 -2.14 -2.99 -12.57
CA ALA A 253 -2.46 -4.39 -12.83
C ALA A 253 -2.21 -4.69 -14.32
N LEU A 254 -0.98 -4.91 -14.70
CA LEU A 254 -0.62 -5.23 -16.09
C LEU A 254 -0.84 -6.72 -16.38
N PRO A 255 -1.29 -7.09 -17.61
CA PRO A 255 -1.39 -8.49 -18.03
C PRO A 255 -0.08 -9.25 -17.77
N GLY A 256 -0.19 -10.46 -17.21
CA GLY A 256 0.95 -11.28 -16.83
C GLY A 256 1.51 -11.03 -15.43
N THR A 257 1.13 -9.94 -14.76
CA THR A 257 1.52 -9.71 -13.35
C THR A 257 0.71 -10.59 -12.40
N LYS A 258 1.26 -10.82 -11.20
CA LYS A 258 0.58 -11.56 -10.13
C LYS A 258 -0.71 -10.87 -9.69
N VAL A 259 -0.72 -9.53 -9.66
CA VAL A 259 -1.91 -8.72 -9.35
C VAL A 259 -3.00 -8.95 -10.38
N TYR A 260 -2.66 -8.97 -11.68
CA TYR A 260 -3.63 -9.24 -12.75
C TYR A 260 -4.26 -10.63 -12.60
N ARG A 261 -3.46 -11.66 -12.31
CA ARG A 261 -3.95 -13.02 -12.07
C ARG A 261 -4.86 -13.09 -10.85
N ALA A 262 -4.54 -12.40 -9.78
CA ALA A 262 -5.35 -12.36 -8.56
C ALA A 262 -6.70 -11.62 -8.74
N ILE A 263 -6.79 -10.72 -9.72
CA ILE A 263 -8.06 -10.06 -10.05
C ILE A 263 -8.96 -10.98 -10.88
N GLN A 264 -8.38 -11.92 -11.62
CA GLN A 264 -9.13 -12.85 -12.46
C GLN A 264 -9.54 -14.14 -11.75
N ALA A 265 -8.86 -14.52 -10.65
CA ALA A 265 -9.20 -15.66 -9.81
C ALA A 265 -10.35 -15.33 -8.86
#